data_3a8f6e8d6dbe10f0ac2ffb3d18fc7058
#
_entry.id   3a8f6e8d6dbe10f0ac2ffb3d18fc7058
#
_cell.length_a   1.000
_cell.length_b   1.000
_cell.length_c   1.000
_cell.angle_alpha   90.00
_cell.angle_beta   90.00
_cell.angle_gamma   90.00
#
_symmetry.space_group_name_H-M   'P 1'
#
loop_
_entity.id
_entity.type
_entity.pdbx_description
1 polymer ?
#
loop_
_entity_poly.entity_id
_entity_poly.type
_entity_poly.pdbx_seq_one_letter_code
_entity_poly.pdbx_strand_id
1 'polypeptide(L)'
;MGRPVEAYNSYGNVVWQADYDIYGDLRNTKGIRDFIPFRQLGQYEDDETCLYYNRFRYYDPKIGNYISQDLIRLAGNNPTLYGYVGDGNSNVDIWGLSIDYYSLDHLGRPTGGLAEISLDSTGSLPKGTDAGIDPPGWKGGQHPYHQQRGHLIAKNHGGSGVDPRNIVTITDGTNHPGMTKYENIITRRVKNGDTILLEVKAVYDGDNLTPSKITMYAIDQKGNVVVDAEIKNGLRQKTSCCHG
;
A
#
# COMPACT_ATOMS: atom_id res chain seq x y z
N MET A 1 -10.21 -13.35 -13.48
CA MET A 1 -10.10 -12.43 -12.33
C MET A 1 -11.11 -12.89 -11.29
N GLY A 2 -10.68 -13.21 -10.06
CA GLY A 2 -11.42 -13.93 -9.01
C GLY A 2 -12.76 -13.32 -8.59
N ARG A 3 -13.81 -13.57 -9.35
CA ARG A 3 -15.21 -13.26 -9.02
C ARG A 3 -16.07 -14.50 -9.20
N PRO A 4 -17.05 -14.77 -8.32
CA PRO A 4 -17.96 -15.91 -8.47
C PRO A 4 -18.87 -15.69 -9.68
N VAL A 5 -19.04 -16.72 -10.49
CA VAL A 5 -19.96 -16.72 -11.65
C VAL A 5 -21.06 -17.75 -11.52
N GLU A 6 -20.80 -18.85 -10.79
CA GLU A 6 -21.75 -19.93 -10.58
C GLU A 6 -21.57 -20.58 -9.21
N ALA A 7 -22.66 -21.06 -8.62
CA ALA A 7 -22.65 -21.91 -7.45
C ALA A 7 -23.54 -23.16 -7.68
N TYR A 8 -23.07 -24.28 -7.17
CA TYR A 8 -23.71 -25.58 -7.34
C TYR A 8 -24.11 -26.15 -5.98
N ASN A 9 -25.22 -26.86 -5.95
CA ASN A 9 -25.58 -27.66 -4.77
C ASN A 9 -24.83 -29.01 -4.76
N SER A 10 -25.05 -29.81 -3.69
CA SER A 10 -24.43 -31.14 -3.54
C SER A 10 -24.79 -32.16 -4.63
N TYR A 11 -25.81 -31.88 -5.42
CA TYR A 11 -26.24 -32.71 -6.54
C TYR A 11 -25.70 -32.25 -7.90
N GLY A 12 -24.86 -31.22 -7.92
CA GLY A 12 -24.28 -30.64 -9.14
C GLY A 12 -25.21 -29.71 -9.93
N ASN A 13 -26.37 -29.33 -9.37
CA ASN A 13 -27.25 -28.36 -10.02
C ASN A 13 -26.85 -26.94 -9.72
N VAL A 14 -26.89 -26.05 -10.74
CA VAL A 14 -26.66 -24.63 -10.58
C VAL A 14 -27.77 -24.01 -9.74
N VAL A 15 -27.44 -23.48 -8.56
CA VAL A 15 -28.34 -22.80 -7.63
C VAL A 15 -28.20 -21.27 -7.67
N TRP A 16 -27.08 -20.79 -8.18
CA TRP A 16 -26.83 -19.38 -8.38
C TRP A 16 -25.95 -19.20 -9.61
N GLN A 17 -26.18 -18.12 -10.37
CA GLN A 17 -25.39 -17.74 -11.53
C GLN A 17 -25.53 -16.24 -11.75
N ALA A 18 -24.46 -15.57 -12.16
CA ALA A 18 -24.51 -14.16 -12.54
C ALA A 18 -23.44 -13.79 -13.58
N ASP A 19 -23.81 -12.85 -14.44
CA ASP A 19 -22.90 -12.08 -15.27
C ASP A 19 -22.54 -10.77 -14.58
N TYR A 20 -21.50 -10.12 -15.05
CA TYR A 20 -21.05 -8.83 -14.53
C TYR A 20 -20.84 -7.84 -15.67
N ASP A 21 -21.22 -6.60 -15.42
CA ASP A 21 -20.86 -5.52 -16.35
C ASP A 21 -19.40 -5.09 -16.20
N ILE A 22 -19.03 -4.04 -16.93
CA ILE A 22 -17.65 -3.49 -16.95
C ILE A 22 -17.21 -2.93 -15.59
N TYR A 23 -18.14 -2.52 -14.74
CA TYR A 23 -17.88 -1.99 -13.39
C TYR A 23 -18.02 -3.05 -12.30
N GLY A 24 -18.38 -4.27 -12.67
CA GLY A 24 -18.57 -5.38 -11.74
C GLY A 24 -19.95 -5.44 -11.10
N ASP A 25 -20.94 -4.67 -11.58
CA ASP A 25 -22.33 -4.84 -11.16
C ASP A 25 -22.92 -6.15 -11.70
N LEU A 26 -23.73 -6.79 -10.85
CA LEU A 26 -24.38 -8.05 -11.22
C LEU A 26 -25.44 -7.85 -12.31
N ARG A 27 -25.37 -8.69 -13.33
CA ARG A 27 -26.34 -8.77 -14.42
C ARG A 27 -26.86 -10.20 -14.55
N ASN A 28 -28.05 -10.34 -15.12
CA ASN A 28 -28.64 -11.65 -15.48
C ASN A 28 -28.57 -12.68 -14.33
N THR A 29 -28.85 -12.26 -13.10
CA THR A 29 -28.73 -13.13 -11.93
C THR A 29 -29.79 -14.21 -11.94
N LYS A 30 -29.36 -15.47 -11.77
CA LYS A 30 -30.22 -16.63 -11.49
C LYS A 30 -30.05 -17.04 -10.03
N GLY A 31 -31.14 -17.25 -9.31
CA GLY A 31 -31.14 -17.47 -7.86
C GLY A 31 -31.29 -16.18 -7.05
N ILE A 32 -31.08 -16.26 -5.75
CA ILE A 32 -31.21 -15.14 -4.82
C ILE A 32 -29.92 -14.32 -4.90
N ARG A 33 -30.01 -12.99 -5.08
CA ARG A 33 -28.87 -12.11 -5.31
C ARG A 33 -27.81 -12.20 -4.21
N ASP A 34 -28.22 -12.21 -2.97
CA ASP A 34 -27.41 -12.25 -1.76
C ASP A 34 -26.91 -13.65 -1.37
N PHE A 35 -27.32 -14.71 -2.12
CA PHE A 35 -26.84 -16.08 -1.89
C PHE A 35 -25.31 -16.17 -1.95
N ILE A 36 -24.67 -15.42 -2.82
CA ILE A 36 -23.22 -15.22 -2.88
C ILE A 36 -22.94 -13.74 -2.68
N PRO A 37 -22.56 -13.28 -1.47
CA PRO A 37 -22.30 -11.86 -1.20
C PRO A 37 -20.95 -11.38 -1.72
N PHE A 38 -20.06 -12.30 -2.13
CA PHE A 38 -18.74 -11.96 -2.62
C PHE A 38 -18.79 -11.47 -4.07
N ARG A 39 -17.97 -10.46 -4.34
CA ARG A 39 -17.79 -9.82 -5.66
C ARG A 39 -16.35 -9.97 -6.11
N GLN A 40 -15.84 -9.09 -6.96
CA GLN A 40 -14.50 -9.18 -7.52
C GLN A 40 -13.44 -9.16 -6.42
N LEU A 41 -12.52 -10.13 -6.43
CA LEU A 41 -11.38 -10.25 -5.52
C LEU A 41 -11.71 -10.16 -4.01
N GLY A 42 -12.90 -10.67 -3.63
CA GLY A 42 -13.32 -10.72 -2.24
C GLY A 42 -14.00 -9.45 -1.73
N GLN A 43 -14.34 -8.51 -2.62
CA GLN A 43 -15.30 -7.46 -2.27
C GLN A 43 -16.59 -8.10 -1.73
N TYR A 44 -17.21 -7.46 -0.75
CA TYR A 44 -18.46 -7.94 -0.12
C TYR A 44 -19.58 -6.95 -0.40
N GLU A 45 -20.68 -7.44 -1.01
CA GLU A 45 -21.86 -6.61 -1.21
C GLU A 45 -22.61 -6.42 0.10
N ASP A 46 -22.88 -5.19 0.44
CA ASP A 46 -23.73 -4.78 1.55
C ASP A 46 -25.17 -4.75 1.05
N ASP A 47 -26.05 -5.60 1.64
CA ASP A 47 -27.44 -5.77 1.21
C ASP A 47 -28.29 -4.52 1.40
N GLU A 48 -27.97 -3.67 2.40
CA GLU A 48 -28.75 -2.48 2.70
C GLU A 48 -28.46 -1.34 1.72
N THR A 49 -27.19 -1.20 1.30
CA THR A 49 -26.73 -0.11 0.45
C THR A 49 -26.51 -0.50 -1.00
N CYS A 50 -26.37 -1.82 -1.29
CA CYS A 50 -25.94 -2.37 -2.57
C CYS A 50 -24.54 -1.89 -3.00
N LEU A 51 -23.74 -1.42 -2.07
CA LEU A 51 -22.35 -1.03 -2.30
C LEU A 51 -21.44 -2.24 -2.05
N TYR A 52 -20.27 -2.24 -2.67
CA TYR A 52 -19.28 -3.28 -2.45
C TYR A 52 -18.23 -2.80 -1.45
N TYR A 53 -18.22 -3.41 -0.27
CA TYR A 53 -17.19 -3.16 0.73
C TYR A 53 -15.85 -3.75 0.24
N ASN A 54 -14.91 -2.87 -0.05
CA ASN A 54 -13.57 -3.21 -0.50
C ASN A 54 -12.56 -2.84 0.59
N ARG A 55 -12.65 -3.54 1.74
CA ARG A 55 -11.79 -3.43 2.93
C ARG A 55 -11.76 -2.04 3.58
N PHE A 56 -11.27 -1.01 2.89
CA PHE A 56 -11.11 0.33 3.44
C PHE A 56 -12.09 1.35 2.86
N ARG A 57 -12.70 1.03 1.70
CA ARG A 57 -13.64 1.92 1.02
C ARG A 57 -14.86 1.16 0.52
N TYR A 58 -15.98 1.86 0.36
CA TYR A 58 -17.15 1.36 -0.33
C TYR A 58 -17.13 1.76 -1.79
N TYR A 59 -17.27 0.78 -2.65
CA TYR A 59 -17.32 0.91 -4.10
C TYR A 59 -18.77 0.85 -4.58
N ASP A 60 -19.17 1.78 -5.44
CA ASP A 60 -20.48 1.77 -6.10
C ASP A 60 -20.30 1.17 -7.52
N PRO A 61 -20.79 -0.06 -7.74
CA PRO A 61 -20.65 -0.72 -9.04
C PRO A 61 -21.50 -0.08 -10.13
N LYS A 62 -22.51 0.75 -9.78
CA LYS A 62 -23.36 1.41 -10.77
C LYS A 62 -22.65 2.57 -11.46
N ILE A 63 -21.73 3.22 -10.77
CA ILE A 63 -20.96 4.35 -11.30
C ILE A 63 -19.48 4.04 -11.51
N GLY A 64 -19.02 2.86 -11.05
CA GLY A 64 -17.63 2.42 -11.22
C GLY A 64 -16.62 3.18 -10.36
N ASN A 65 -17.04 3.79 -9.25
CA ASN A 65 -16.22 4.62 -8.39
C ASN A 65 -16.44 4.29 -6.91
N TYR A 66 -15.47 4.70 -6.07
CA TYR A 66 -15.68 4.73 -4.62
C TYR A 66 -16.63 5.87 -4.22
N ILE A 67 -17.40 5.69 -3.14
CA ILE A 67 -18.27 6.73 -2.59
C ILE A 67 -17.54 7.70 -1.65
N SER A 68 -16.33 7.33 -1.18
CA SER A 68 -15.45 8.17 -0.39
C SER A 68 -14.22 8.58 -1.20
N GLN A 69 -13.70 9.77 -0.89
CA GLN A 69 -12.46 10.22 -1.49
C GLN A 69 -11.32 9.28 -1.10
N ASP A 70 -10.37 9.10 -2.02
CA ASP A 70 -9.11 8.47 -1.70
C ASP A 70 -8.39 9.29 -0.62
N LEU A 71 -7.95 8.63 0.45
CA LEU A 71 -7.24 9.29 1.55
C LEU A 71 -5.96 9.99 1.09
N ILE A 72 -5.35 9.49 0.02
CA ILE A 72 -4.15 10.09 -0.58
C ILE A 72 -4.46 11.03 -1.74
N ARG A 73 -5.73 11.19 -2.10
CA ARG A 73 -6.20 12.09 -3.16
C ARG A 73 -5.53 11.77 -4.51
N LEU A 74 -5.15 12.81 -5.28
CA LEU A 74 -4.52 12.66 -6.59
C LEU A 74 -3.08 12.12 -6.54
N ALA A 75 -2.47 11.99 -5.36
CA ALA A 75 -1.13 11.43 -5.21
C ALA A 75 -1.07 9.92 -5.49
N GLY A 76 -2.23 9.22 -5.48
CA GLY A 76 -2.37 7.81 -5.85
C GLY A 76 -2.35 7.50 -7.34
N ASN A 77 -2.03 8.49 -8.18
CA ASN A 77 -2.00 8.35 -9.64
C ASN A 77 -3.36 7.98 -10.28
N ASN A 78 -4.45 8.13 -9.53
CA ASN A 78 -5.81 8.01 -10.02
C ASN A 78 -6.23 9.33 -10.67
N PRO A 79 -6.91 9.31 -11.83
CA PRO A 79 -7.35 10.53 -12.52
C PRO A 79 -8.43 11.31 -11.74
N THR A 80 -9.08 10.67 -10.77
CA THR A 80 -10.10 11.29 -9.92
C THR A 80 -9.92 10.92 -8.44
N LEU A 81 -10.47 11.75 -7.54
CA LEU A 81 -10.46 11.51 -6.08
C LEU A 81 -11.27 10.28 -5.65
N TYR A 82 -12.15 9.78 -6.50
CA TYR A 82 -13.08 8.69 -6.25
C TYR A 82 -12.79 7.46 -7.15
N GLY A 83 -11.75 7.51 -7.98
CA GLY A 83 -11.44 6.45 -8.93
C GLY A 83 -11.15 5.12 -8.26
N TYR A 84 -11.68 4.04 -8.85
CA TYR A 84 -11.38 2.67 -8.43
C TYR A 84 -9.93 2.31 -8.77
N VAL A 85 -9.58 2.47 -10.04
CA VAL A 85 -8.22 2.32 -10.58
C VAL A 85 -8.08 3.21 -11.83
N GLY A 86 -6.84 3.50 -12.26
CA GLY A 86 -6.59 4.32 -13.45
C GLY A 86 -7.11 3.70 -14.76
N ASP A 87 -7.11 2.38 -14.85
CA ASP A 87 -7.67 1.58 -15.95
C ASP A 87 -8.33 0.30 -15.41
N GLY A 88 -9.65 0.30 -15.34
CA GLY A 88 -10.45 -0.83 -14.83
C GLY A 88 -10.41 -2.10 -15.68
N ASN A 89 -9.89 -2.06 -16.93
CA ASN A 89 -9.78 -3.23 -17.79
C ASN A 89 -8.54 -4.07 -17.48
N SER A 90 -7.49 -3.45 -16.98
CA SER A 90 -6.19 -4.08 -16.72
C SER A 90 -5.80 -4.13 -15.25
N ASN A 91 -6.40 -3.28 -14.42
CA ASN A 91 -6.07 -3.15 -13.02
C ASN A 91 -7.27 -3.40 -12.10
N VAL A 92 -7.00 -3.86 -10.90
CA VAL A 92 -7.99 -4.06 -9.84
C VAL A 92 -7.41 -3.56 -8.53
N ASP A 93 -8.24 -2.88 -7.76
CA ASP A 93 -7.88 -2.39 -6.42
C ASP A 93 -8.24 -3.46 -5.38
N ILE A 94 -7.28 -4.29 -5.01
CA ILE A 94 -7.49 -5.42 -4.08
C ILE A 94 -7.76 -4.94 -2.65
N TRP A 95 -7.23 -3.78 -2.29
CA TRP A 95 -7.25 -3.29 -0.91
C TRP A 95 -8.14 -2.06 -0.70
N GLY A 96 -8.55 -1.39 -1.78
CA GLY A 96 -9.23 -0.10 -1.70
C GLY A 96 -8.28 1.04 -1.30
N LEU A 97 -6.98 0.86 -1.52
CA LEU A 97 -5.92 1.80 -1.16
C LEU A 97 -4.87 1.85 -2.26
N SER A 98 -4.18 3.00 -2.37
CA SER A 98 -2.88 3.06 -3.04
C SER A 98 -1.78 3.36 -2.04
N ILE A 99 -1.81 4.49 -1.32
CA ILE A 99 -0.93 4.81 -0.18
C ILE A 99 -1.74 5.59 0.85
N ASP A 100 -1.68 5.19 2.12
CA ASP A 100 -2.26 5.93 3.25
C ASP A 100 -1.17 6.24 4.27
N TYR A 101 -0.85 7.54 4.45
CA TYR A 101 0.08 7.98 5.48
C TYR A 101 -0.66 8.22 6.79
N TYR A 102 -0.17 7.65 7.86
CA TYR A 102 -0.71 7.89 9.20
C TYR A 102 -0.54 9.37 9.61
N SER A 103 -1.40 9.82 10.51
CA SER A 103 -1.31 11.18 11.03
C SER A 103 0.03 11.43 11.69
N LEU A 104 0.53 12.67 11.57
CA LEU A 104 1.65 13.11 12.38
C LEU A 104 1.26 13.01 13.87
N ASP A 105 2.23 12.73 14.72
CA ASP A 105 2.01 12.75 16.15
C ASP A 105 1.96 14.19 16.71
N HIS A 106 1.81 14.32 18.02
CA HIS A 106 1.70 15.60 18.70
C HIS A 106 2.95 16.50 18.59
N LEU A 107 4.09 15.95 18.19
CA LEU A 107 5.34 16.68 17.91
C LEU A 107 5.55 16.94 16.41
N GLY A 108 4.56 16.62 15.57
CA GLY A 108 4.65 16.75 14.13
C GLY A 108 5.53 15.71 13.45
N ARG A 109 5.81 14.57 14.11
CA ARG A 109 6.68 13.52 13.59
C ARG A 109 5.87 12.51 12.76
N PRO A 110 6.39 12.01 11.62
CA PRO A 110 5.77 10.94 10.85
C PRO A 110 5.66 9.65 11.67
N THR A 111 4.50 9.02 11.68
CA THR A 111 4.28 7.77 12.44
C THR A 111 4.32 6.53 11.58
N GLY A 112 4.06 6.66 10.27
CA GLY A 112 4.07 5.52 9.34
C GLY A 112 3.09 5.66 8.20
N GLY A 113 2.81 4.52 7.56
CA GLY A 113 1.81 4.43 6.51
C GLY A 113 1.65 3.03 5.95
N LEU A 114 0.59 2.86 5.18
CA LEU A 114 0.27 1.68 4.39
C LEU A 114 0.42 2.01 2.91
N ALA A 115 0.94 1.06 2.12
CA ALA A 115 0.99 1.15 0.68
C ALA A 115 0.60 -0.16 0.02
N GLU A 116 -0.26 -0.10 -0.98
CA GLU A 116 -0.40 -1.17 -1.95
C GLU A 116 0.59 -0.94 -3.09
N ILE A 117 1.43 -1.92 -3.36
CA ILE A 117 2.47 -1.83 -4.38
C ILE A 117 2.23 -2.93 -5.41
N SER A 118 1.88 -2.50 -6.62
CA SER A 118 1.67 -3.37 -7.79
C SER A 118 2.28 -2.72 -9.04
N LEU A 119 2.39 -3.45 -10.13
CA LEU A 119 2.72 -2.86 -11.43
C LEU A 119 1.51 -2.12 -11.98
N ASP A 120 1.74 -1.00 -12.64
CA ASP A 120 0.70 -0.32 -13.43
C ASP A 120 0.38 -1.06 -14.74
N SER A 121 -0.58 -0.54 -15.51
CA SER A 121 -0.99 -1.13 -16.80
C SER A 121 0.13 -1.22 -17.85
N THR A 122 1.24 -0.49 -17.65
CA THR A 122 2.43 -0.55 -18.52
C THR A 122 3.48 -1.54 -18.03
N GLY A 123 3.23 -2.24 -16.91
CA GLY A 123 4.19 -3.13 -16.26
C GLY A 123 5.27 -2.38 -15.48
N SER A 124 5.03 -1.11 -15.13
CA SER A 124 5.96 -0.28 -14.38
C SER A 124 5.61 -0.22 -12.89
N LEU A 125 6.63 -0.02 -12.06
CA LEU A 125 6.44 0.27 -10.63
C LEU A 125 5.90 1.69 -10.43
N PRO A 126 5.11 1.93 -9.36
CA PRO A 126 4.70 3.27 -8.96
C PRO A 126 5.91 4.20 -8.80
N LYS A 127 5.75 5.45 -9.19
CA LYS A 127 6.81 6.48 -9.05
C LYS A 127 6.35 7.57 -8.10
N GLY A 128 7.06 7.70 -6.99
CA GLY A 128 6.95 8.83 -6.08
C GLY A 128 7.90 9.97 -6.45
N THR A 129 8.11 10.88 -5.51
CA THR A 129 8.96 12.06 -5.66
C THR A 129 10.19 12.01 -4.75
N ASP A 130 11.26 12.72 -5.13
CA ASP A 130 12.45 12.87 -4.28
C ASP A 130 12.14 13.70 -3.04
N ALA A 131 12.86 13.45 -1.93
CA ALA A 131 12.66 14.16 -0.68
C ALA A 131 13.01 15.66 -0.84
N GLY A 132 11.93 16.50 -0.82
CA GLY A 132 12.01 17.94 -1.01
C GLY A 132 11.86 18.79 0.26
N ILE A 133 11.64 18.15 1.42
CA ILE A 133 11.39 18.84 2.71
C ILE A 133 12.35 18.36 3.78
N ASP A 134 12.55 19.19 4.80
CA ASP A 134 13.33 18.83 5.98
C ASP A 134 12.40 18.23 7.05
N PRO A 135 12.58 16.96 7.42
CA PRO A 135 11.77 16.32 8.45
C PRO A 135 12.19 16.78 9.86
N PRO A 136 11.34 16.54 10.89
CA PRO A 136 11.69 16.78 12.28
C PRO A 136 13.05 16.18 12.64
N GLY A 137 13.87 16.93 13.40
CA GLY A 137 15.21 16.50 13.82
C GLY A 137 16.31 16.60 12.75
N TRP A 138 16.01 17.13 11.57
CA TRP A 138 16.99 17.32 10.51
C TRP A 138 18.07 18.34 10.90
N LYS A 139 19.33 17.96 10.80
CA LYS A 139 20.51 18.77 11.10
C LYS A 139 21.49 18.86 9.93
N GLY A 140 21.22 18.12 8.85
CA GLY A 140 22.04 18.10 7.64
C GLY A 140 22.65 16.73 7.33
N GLY A 141 22.92 16.51 6.05
CA GLY A 141 23.49 15.26 5.53
C GLY A 141 25.02 15.14 5.71
N GLN A 142 25.70 16.21 6.08
CA GLN A 142 27.16 16.25 6.23
C GLN A 142 27.61 15.79 7.63
N HIS A 143 28.92 15.52 7.74
CA HIS A 143 29.56 15.29 9.05
C HIS A 143 29.23 16.43 10.03
N PRO A 144 28.96 16.17 11.31
CA PRO A 144 29.03 14.87 12.01
C PRO A 144 27.73 14.05 11.95
N TYR A 145 26.64 14.58 11.40
CA TYR A 145 25.32 13.98 11.55
C TYR A 145 25.05 12.82 10.61
N HIS A 146 25.55 12.87 9.37
CA HIS A 146 25.33 11.83 8.34
C HIS A 146 23.85 11.41 8.18
N GLN A 147 22.95 12.39 8.27
CA GLN A 147 21.51 12.17 8.18
C GLN A 147 21.07 12.08 6.71
N GLN A 148 19.97 11.36 6.51
CA GLN A 148 19.26 11.26 5.25
C GLN A 148 17.80 11.69 5.46
N ARG A 149 17.20 12.34 4.46
CA ARG A 149 15.77 12.56 4.37
C ARG A 149 15.14 11.27 3.85
N GLY A 150 14.89 10.32 4.76
CA GLY A 150 14.42 8.99 4.39
C GLY A 150 12.92 8.98 4.10
N HIS A 151 12.52 8.28 3.06
CA HIS A 151 11.12 7.94 2.83
C HIS A 151 10.75 6.76 3.72
N LEU A 152 9.57 6.80 4.37
CA LEU A 152 8.97 5.62 5.00
C LEU A 152 8.48 4.65 3.93
N ILE A 153 7.65 5.13 3.01
CA ILE A 153 7.28 4.41 1.80
C ILE A 153 8.17 4.92 0.67
N ALA A 154 8.99 4.04 0.12
CA ALA A 154 10.04 4.37 -0.83
C ALA A 154 9.50 5.08 -2.09
N LYS A 155 10.33 5.97 -2.68
CA LYS A 155 10.03 6.65 -3.93
C LYS A 155 9.65 5.67 -5.06
N ASN A 156 10.36 4.56 -5.19
CA ASN A 156 10.10 3.54 -6.20
C ASN A 156 8.90 2.63 -5.88
N HIS A 157 8.24 2.88 -4.77
CA HIS A 157 6.97 2.28 -4.38
C HIS A 157 5.84 3.34 -4.34
N GLY A 158 6.05 4.50 -4.96
CA GLY A 158 5.06 5.58 -5.07
C GLY A 158 5.12 6.63 -3.96
N GLY A 159 6.03 6.49 -2.99
CA GLY A 159 6.11 7.38 -1.83
C GLY A 159 6.41 8.84 -2.17
N SER A 160 5.66 9.77 -1.56
CA SER A 160 5.82 11.22 -1.73
C SER A 160 7.05 11.73 -0.98
N GLY A 161 7.89 12.51 -1.65
CA GLY A 161 9.02 13.21 -1.05
C GLY A 161 8.70 14.61 -0.51
N VAL A 162 7.44 15.05 -0.68
CA VAL A 162 6.97 16.38 -0.22
C VAL A 162 5.84 16.29 0.81
N ASP A 163 5.32 15.09 1.09
CA ASP A 163 4.38 14.89 2.18
C ASP A 163 5.15 14.72 3.50
N PRO A 164 4.93 15.61 4.50
CA PRO A 164 5.65 15.53 5.77
C PRO A 164 5.39 14.24 6.54
N ARG A 165 4.33 13.50 6.23
CA ARG A 165 4.00 12.23 6.88
C ARG A 165 4.86 11.06 6.38
N ASN A 166 5.55 11.22 5.23
CA ASN A 166 6.39 10.19 4.63
C ASN A 166 7.90 10.40 4.84
N ILE A 167 8.33 11.58 5.24
CA ILE A 167 9.76 11.92 5.32
C ILE A 167 10.23 11.97 6.76
N VAL A 168 11.25 11.17 7.08
CA VAL A 168 11.86 11.05 8.42
C VAL A 168 13.35 11.31 8.39
N THR A 169 13.90 11.78 9.50
CA THR A 169 15.34 11.87 9.69
C THR A 169 15.90 10.51 10.07
N ILE A 170 16.63 9.88 9.17
CA ILE A 170 17.35 8.62 9.41
C ILE A 170 18.83 8.76 9.06
N THR A 171 19.63 7.79 9.50
CA THR A 171 21.05 7.76 9.14
C THR A 171 21.25 7.13 7.75
N ASP A 172 22.42 7.35 7.16
CA ASP A 172 22.82 6.71 5.91
C ASP A 172 22.80 5.17 6.02
N GLY A 173 23.25 4.61 7.16
CA GLY A 173 23.23 3.17 7.41
C GLY A 173 21.81 2.58 7.51
N THR A 174 20.86 3.35 8.03
CA THR A 174 19.45 2.97 8.10
C THR A 174 18.81 2.97 6.72
N ASN A 175 19.07 4.02 5.93
CA ASN A 175 18.57 4.13 4.57
C ASN A 175 19.25 3.09 3.65
N HIS A 176 20.58 3.07 3.63
CA HIS A 176 21.41 2.16 2.86
C HIS A 176 22.47 1.45 3.71
N PRO A 177 22.46 0.11 3.86
CA PRO A 177 21.58 -0.85 3.20
C PRO A 177 20.31 -1.19 4.00
N GLY A 178 20.08 -0.55 5.16
CA GLY A 178 19.05 -0.95 6.13
C GLY A 178 17.67 -1.18 5.50
N MET A 179 17.02 -0.13 5.00
CA MET A 179 15.70 -0.21 4.36
C MET A 179 15.80 -0.78 2.95
N THR A 180 16.78 -0.35 2.16
CA THR A 180 16.91 -0.70 0.73
C THR A 180 16.91 -2.20 0.47
N LYS A 181 17.47 -3.04 1.35
CA LYS A 181 17.46 -4.50 1.16
C LYS A 181 16.02 -5.07 1.17
N TYR A 182 15.14 -4.55 2.01
CA TYR A 182 13.75 -4.99 2.10
C TYR A 182 12.90 -4.41 0.98
N GLU A 183 13.14 -3.15 0.62
CA GLU A 183 12.54 -2.51 -0.55
C GLU A 183 12.86 -3.29 -1.84
N ASN A 184 14.08 -3.80 -1.98
CA ASN A 184 14.47 -4.63 -3.11
C ASN A 184 13.77 -6.00 -3.13
N ILE A 185 13.46 -6.58 -1.95
CA ILE A 185 12.65 -7.81 -1.87
C ILE A 185 11.25 -7.52 -2.40
N ILE A 186 10.60 -6.47 -1.90
CA ILE A 186 9.26 -6.03 -2.33
C ILE A 186 9.27 -5.77 -3.84
N THR A 187 10.22 -4.94 -4.33
CA THR A 187 10.35 -4.62 -5.75
C THR A 187 10.46 -5.87 -6.62
N ARG A 188 11.23 -6.88 -6.19
CA ARG A 188 11.37 -8.14 -6.93
C ARG A 188 10.07 -8.92 -6.99
N ARG A 189 9.35 -9.00 -5.87
CA ARG A 189 8.06 -9.69 -5.80
C ARG A 189 7.02 -9.00 -6.71
N VAL A 190 6.94 -7.68 -6.66
CA VAL A 190 6.04 -6.90 -7.52
C VAL A 190 6.37 -7.08 -9.01
N LYS A 191 7.65 -7.06 -9.38
CA LYS A 191 8.08 -7.34 -10.77
C LYS A 191 7.74 -8.75 -11.25
N ASN A 192 7.57 -9.69 -10.34
CA ASN A 192 7.13 -11.06 -10.63
C ASN A 192 5.60 -11.20 -10.68
N GLY A 193 4.85 -10.09 -10.57
CA GLY A 193 3.39 -10.05 -10.68
C GLY A 193 2.63 -10.15 -9.34
N ASP A 194 3.33 -10.06 -8.21
CA ASP A 194 2.65 -9.99 -6.91
C ASP A 194 2.14 -8.56 -6.66
N THR A 195 1.03 -8.46 -5.94
CA THR A 195 0.59 -7.23 -5.28
C THR A 195 0.97 -7.32 -3.81
N ILE A 196 1.68 -6.32 -3.30
CA ILE A 196 2.21 -6.28 -1.94
C ILE A 196 1.51 -5.19 -1.13
N LEU A 197 0.97 -5.55 0.04
CA LEU A 197 0.58 -4.60 1.07
C LEU A 197 1.76 -4.42 2.02
N LEU A 198 2.28 -3.20 2.08
CA LEU A 198 3.39 -2.79 2.94
C LEU A 198 2.89 -1.85 4.04
N GLU A 199 3.16 -2.19 5.29
CA GLU A 199 3.09 -1.27 6.42
C GLU A 199 4.50 -0.86 6.85
N VAL A 200 4.72 0.46 7.01
CA VAL A 200 5.97 1.00 7.55
C VAL A 200 5.64 1.89 8.73
N LYS A 201 6.36 1.72 9.85
CA LYS A 201 6.22 2.57 11.05
C LYS A 201 7.55 3.15 11.48
N ALA A 202 7.52 4.41 11.88
CA ALA A 202 8.62 5.07 12.59
C ALA A 202 8.35 4.99 14.09
N VAL A 203 9.30 4.45 14.85
CA VAL A 203 9.20 4.29 16.30
C VAL A 203 10.16 5.26 16.97
N TYR A 204 9.66 6.03 17.93
CA TYR A 204 10.42 7.07 18.62
C TYR A 204 10.58 6.74 20.10
N ASP A 205 11.72 7.13 20.67
CA ASP A 205 11.96 7.05 22.12
C ASP A 205 11.66 8.41 22.75
N GLY A 206 10.57 8.51 23.49
CA GLY A 206 10.10 9.75 24.10
C GLY A 206 9.93 10.87 23.08
N ASP A 207 10.43 12.06 23.39
CA ASP A 207 10.29 13.27 22.57
C ASP A 207 11.41 13.45 21.53
N ASN A 208 12.20 12.42 21.29
CA ASN A 208 13.23 12.48 20.25
C ASN A 208 12.59 12.74 18.87
N LEU A 209 13.12 13.72 18.14
CA LEU A 209 12.61 14.09 16.82
C LEU A 209 13.04 13.13 15.71
N THR A 210 14.03 12.26 15.99
CA THR A 210 14.48 11.21 15.07
C THR A 210 13.99 9.85 15.57
N PRO A 211 13.47 8.97 14.72
CA PRO A 211 13.03 7.64 15.16
C PRO A 211 14.23 6.83 15.66
N SER A 212 14.01 5.99 16.67
CA SER A 212 14.99 5.01 17.15
C SER A 212 15.09 3.80 16.23
N LYS A 213 13.99 3.48 15.55
CA LYS A 213 13.92 2.39 14.57
C LYS A 213 12.78 2.59 13.58
N ILE A 214 12.89 1.89 12.45
CA ILE A 214 11.84 1.73 11.46
C ILE A 214 11.40 0.26 11.46
N THR A 215 10.10 -0.01 11.44
CA THR A 215 9.57 -1.35 11.21
C THR A 215 8.96 -1.43 9.83
N MET A 216 9.14 -2.55 9.15
CA MET A 216 8.54 -2.85 7.85
C MET A 216 7.86 -4.21 7.90
N TYR A 217 6.57 -4.26 7.60
CA TYR A 217 5.81 -5.49 7.50
C TYR A 217 5.10 -5.53 6.16
N ALA A 218 5.29 -6.59 5.39
CA ALA A 218 4.70 -6.72 4.07
C ALA A 218 4.14 -8.11 3.83
N ILE A 219 2.96 -8.18 3.23
CA ILE A 219 2.29 -9.42 2.81
C ILE A 219 1.96 -9.36 1.32
N ASP A 220 1.90 -10.53 0.68
CA ASP A 220 1.40 -10.65 -0.68
C ASP A 220 -0.13 -10.74 -0.72
N GLN A 221 -0.73 -10.74 -1.91
CA GLN A 221 -2.18 -10.84 -2.13
C GLN A 221 -2.81 -12.14 -1.60
N LYS A 222 -2.00 -13.13 -1.22
CA LYS A 222 -2.44 -14.40 -0.61
C LYS A 222 -2.32 -14.41 0.91
N GLY A 223 -1.79 -13.31 1.49
CA GLY A 223 -1.55 -13.17 2.92
C GLY A 223 -0.22 -13.76 3.40
N ASN A 224 0.66 -14.21 2.51
CA ASN A 224 1.97 -14.70 2.91
C ASN A 224 2.89 -13.53 3.27
N VAL A 225 3.64 -13.67 4.38
CA VAL A 225 4.61 -12.67 4.81
C VAL A 225 5.78 -12.62 3.83
N VAL A 226 6.05 -11.42 3.31
CA VAL A 226 7.15 -11.12 2.37
C VAL A 226 8.30 -10.44 3.09
N VAL A 227 7.96 -9.52 4.01
CA VAL A 227 8.92 -8.81 4.87
C VAL A 227 8.34 -8.72 6.27
N ASP A 228 9.17 -9.00 7.27
CA ASP A 228 8.94 -8.70 8.68
C ASP A 228 10.29 -8.25 9.24
N ALA A 229 10.45 -6.94 9.46
CA ALA A 229 11.75 -6.37 9.76
C ALA A 229 11.70 -5.21 10.74
N GLU A 230 12.69 -5.17 11.60
CA GLU A 230 13.00 -4.05 12.47
C GLU A 230 14.41 -3.52 12.14
N ILE A 231 14.52 -2.23 11.85
CA ILE A 231 15.74 -1.57 11.39
C ILE A 231 16.07 -0.47 12.39
N LYS A 232 17.13 -0.66 13.19
CA LYS A 232 17.60 0.36 14.13
C LYS A 232 18.14 1.58 13.38
N ASN A 233 17.74 2.76 13.81
CA ASN A 233 18.24 4.01 13.24
C ASN A 233 19.60 4.36 13.89
N GLY A 234 20.67 3.92 13.26
CA GLY A 234 22.03 4.08 13.77
C GLY A 234 23.05 4.21 12.65
N LEU A 235 24.19 4.81 12.97
CA LEU A 235 25.30 4.94 12.03
C LEU A 235 25.76 3.53 11.56
N ARG A 236 26.21 3.46 10.32
CA ARG A 236 26.78 2.26 9.73
C ARG A 236 27.96 1.80 10.59
N GLN A 237 27.87 0.64 11.22
CA GLN A 237 29.03 0.04 11.88
C GLN A 237 30.10 -0.25 10.82
N LYS A 238 31.25 0.41 10.91
CA LYS A 238 32.42 -0.01 10.13
C LYS A 238 32.74 -1.43 10.55
N THR A 239 32.52 -2.41 9.68
CA THR A 239 33.14 -3.73 9.84
C THR A 239 34.65 -3.49 9.82
N SER A 240 35.29 -3.59 10.98
CA SER A 240 36.75 -3.66 11.04
C SER A 240 37.14 -4.95 10.33
N CYS A 241 37.66 -4.82 9.12
CA CYS A 241 38.43 -5.90 8.52
C CYS A 241 39.67 -6.09 9.40
N CYS A 242 39.60 -7.05 10.30
CA CYS A 242 40.83 -7.60 10.90
C CYS A 242 41.60 -8.25 9.76
N HIS A 243 42.59 -7.53 9.25
CA HIS A 243 43.66 -8.15 8.50
C HIS A 243 44.53 -8.86 9.55
N GLY A 244 44.35 -10.18 9.65
CA GLY A 244 45.28 -11.09 10.29
C GLY A 244 46.16 -11.76 9.21
#